data_36624f2e2d3de75f30b319d4da1d9a7b
#
_entry.id   36624f2e2d3de75f30b319d4da1d9a7b
#
_cell.length_a   1.000
_cell.length_b   1.000
_cell.length_c   1.000
_cell.angle_alpha   90.00
_cell.angle_beta   90.00
_cell.angle_gamma   90.00
#
_symmetry.space_group_name_H-M   'P 1'
#
loop_
_entity.id
_entity.type
_entity.pdbx_description
1 polymer ?
#
loop_
_entity_poly.entity_id
_entity_poly.type
_entity_poly.pdbx_seq_one_letter_code
_entity_poly.pdbx_strand_id
1 'polypeptide(L)'
;MIRMEVTGLAELERQLIALGEKAGTKVLREAGRAALQVVEQDMKEHAGYDESAKGPHMRDSIKIRSTTRAKGNAVVVLRVGPSKPHYIKALAQEFGTVKQIPDPFIRPALDYNKSRVLRILAVEIRDRIQNNG
;
A
#
# COMPACT_ATOMS: atom_id res chain seq x y z
N MET A 1 14.63 1.28 -3.33
CA MET A 1 13.64 0.18 -3.31
C MET A 1 13.93 -0.73 -2.13
N ILE A 2 12.94 -0.94 -1.30
CA ILE A 2 13.11 -1.77 -0.12
C ILE A 2 12.79 -3.21 -0.51
N ARG A 3 13.80 -4.07 -0.45
CA ARG A 3 13.60 -5.51 -0.61
C ARG A 3 13.42 -6.13 0.76
N MET A 4 12.42 -6.99 0.86
CA MET A 4 12.21 -7.77 2.08
C MET A 4 12.00 -9.23 1.73
N GLU A 5 12.71 -10.08 2.41
CA GLU A 5 12.50 -11.52 2.35
C GLU A 5 11.69 -11.93 3.58
N VAL A 6 10.60 -12.64 3.34
CA VAL A 6 9.78 -13.20 4.40
C VAL A 6 9.87 -14.72 4.30
N THR A 7 10.17 -15.38 5.42
CA THR A 7 10.24 -16.84 5.48
C THR A 7 8.88 -17.45 5.08
N GLY A 8 8.91 -18.44 4.21
CA GLY A 8 7.70 -19.11 3.73
C GLY A 8 7.08 -18.55 2.46
N LEU A 9 7.63 -17.45 1.91
CA LEU A 9 7.11 -16.86 0.67
C LEU A 9 7.28 -17.77 -0.55
N ALA A 10 8.34 -18.57 -0.58
CA ALA A 10 8.57 -19.46 -1.71
C ALA A 10 7.47 -20.51 -1.85
N GLU A 11 6.96 -21.02 -0.74
CA GLU A 11 5.86 -21.97 -0.75
C GLU A 11 4.54 -21.30 -1.12
N LEU A 12 4.28 -20.09 -0.59
CA LEU A 12 3.11 -19.31 -0.96
C LEU A 12 3.12 -18.97 -2.45
N GLU A 13 4.29 -18.65 -3.00
CA GLU A 13 4.46 -18.39 -4.43
C GLU A 13 4.07 -19.62 -5.26
N ARG A 14 4.53 -20.79 -4.89
CA ARG A 14 4.16 -22.03 -5.58
C ARG A 14 2.66 -22.30 -5.52
N GLN A 15 2.03 -22.07 -4.37
CA GLN A 15 0.60 -22.23 -4.21
C GLN A 15 -0.20 -21.23 -5.05
N LEU A 16 0.28 -19.97 -5.15
CA LEU A 16 -0.33 -18.96 -6.00
C LEU A 16 -0.25 -19.34 -7.48
N ILE A 17 0.89 -19.84 -7.93
CA ILE A 17 1.08 -20.31 -9.30
C ILE A 17 0.12 -21.47 -9.60
N ALA A 18 -0.04 -22.38 -8.65
CA ALA A 18 -0.93 -23.51 -8.80
C ALA A 18 -2.41 -23.12 -8.94
N LEU A 19 -2.81 -21.96 -8.38
CA LEU A 19 -4.18 -21.44 -8.54
C LEU A 19 -4.48 -20.93 -9.96
N GLY A 20 -3.44 -20.64 -10.73
CA GLY A 20 -3.57 -20.02 -12.04
C GLY A 20 -3.50 -18.50 -11.97
N GLU A 21 -3.24 -17.89 -13.10
CA GLU A 21 -2.96 -16.45 -13.20
C GLU A 21 -4.10 -15.58 -12.65
N LYS A 22 -5.32 -15.87 -13.06
CA LYS A 22 -6.48 -15.04 -12.69
C LYS A 22 -6.81 -15.12 -11.21
N ALA A 23 -6.86 -16.32 -10.65
CA ALA A 23 -7.15 -16.53 -9.24
C ALA A 23 -6.00 -16.06 -8.37
N GLY A 24 -4.76 -16.31 -8.76
CA GLY A 24 -3.57 -15.87 -8.03
C GLY A 24 -3.46 -14.35 -7.98
N THR A 25 -3.74 -13.66 -9.09
CA THR A 25 -3.76 -12.20 -9.16
C THR A 25 -4.81 -11.61 -8.22
N LYS A 26 -6.01 -12.21 -8.18
CA LYS A 26 -7.07 -11.78 -7.28
C LYS A 26 -6.65 -11.91 -5.82
N VAL A 27 -6.06 -13.04 -5.45
CA VAL A 27 -5.56 -13.28 -4.09
C VAL A 27 -4.52 -12.23 -3.70
N LEU A 28 -3.54 -11.98 -4.57
CA LEU A 28 -2.49 -10.99 -4.31
C LEU A 28 -3.05 -9.59 -4.13
N ARG A 29 -4.01 -9.20 -4.96
CA ARG A 29 -4.63 -7.87 -4.88
C ARG A 29 -5.38 -7.69 -3.57
N GLU A 30 -6.20 -8.65 -3.21
CA GLU A 30 -7.00 -8.57 -1.98
C GLU A 30 -6.13 -8.63 -0.72
N ALA A 31 -5.14 -9.52 -0.71
CA ALA A 31 -4.20 -9.65 0.41
C ALA A 31 -3.35 -8.39 0.57
N GLY A 32 -2.88 -7.83 -0.56
CA GLY A 32 -2.10 -6.60 -0.57
C GLY A 32 -2.90 -5.41 -0.05
N ARG A 33 -4.16 -5.29 -0.43
CA ARG A 33 -5.03 -4.22 0.08
C ARG A 33 -5.23 -4.36 1.59
N ALA A 34 -5.46 -5.56 2.08
CA ALA A 34 -5.62 -5.81 3.51
C ALA A 34 -4.34 -5.44 4.28
N ALA A 35 -3.18 -5.81 3.76
CA ALA A 35 -1.91 -5.50 4.39
C ALA A 35 -1.60 -3.98 4.39
N LEU A 36 -1.89 -3.28 3.29
CA LEU A 36 -1.60 -1.85 3.17
C LEU A 36 -2.56 -0.95 3.93
N GLN A 37 -3.67 -1.47 4.46
CA GLN A 37 -4.58 -0.68 5.29
C GLN A 37 -3.87 -0.07 6.49
N VAL A 38 -2.88 -0.74 7.05
CA VAL A 38 -2.07 -0.23 8.15
C VAL A 38 -1.31 1.03 7.74
N VAL A 39 -0.72 1.01 6.54
CA VAL A 39 0.02 2.14 5.98
C VAL A 39 -0.93 3.29 5.65
N GLU A 40 -2.08 2.98 5.03
CA GLU A 40 -3.10 3.97 4.72
C GLU A 40 -3.56 4.71 5.97
N GLN A 41 -3.85 3.98 7.03
CA GLN A 41 -4.30 4.56 8.30
C GLN A 41 -3.22 5.45 8.92
N ASP A 42 -1.96 5.00 8.93
CA ASP A 42 -0.84 5.76 9.45
C ASP A 42 -0.64 7.07 8.67
N MET A 43 -0.69 7.01 7.34
CA MET A 43 -0.60 8.21 6.50
C MET A 43 -1.71 9.20 6.81
N LYS A 44 -2.94 8.73 6.97
CA LYS A 44 -4.09 9.59 7.29
C LYS A 44 -3.92 10.26 8.66
N GLU A 45 -3.42 9.55 9.64
CA GLU A 45 -3.20 10.09 10.98
C GLU A 45 -2.16 11.20 11.00
N HIS A 46 -1.18 11.17 10.11
CA HIS A 46 -0.08 12.13 10.07
C HIS A 46 -0.17 13.14 8.92
N ALA A 47 -1.15 12.99 8.02
CA ALA A 47 -1.37 13.94 6.95
C ALA A 47 -1.90 15.27 7.49
N GLY A 48 -1.40 16.37 6.95
CA GLY A 48 -1.89 17.68 7.30
C GLY A 48 -3.37 17.84 6.95
N TYR A 49 -4.10 18.56 7.81
CA TYR A 49 -5.52 18.78 7.62
C TYR A 49 -5.88 20.22 7.99
N ASP A 50 -6.42 20.96 7.05
CA ASP A 50 -6.88 22.33 7.25
C ASP A 50 -8.40 22.35 7.35
N GLU A 51 -8.90 22.47 8.58
CA GLU A 51 -10.34 22.48 8.87
C GLU A 51 -11.05 23.67 8.22
N SER A 52 -10.34 24.77 7.99
CA SER A 52 -10.91 25.98 7.37
C SER A 52 -11.05 25.87 5.87
N ALA A 53 -10.35 24.95 5.23
CA ALA A 53 -10.40 24.77 3.78
C ALA A 53 -11.74 24.15 3.37
N LYS A 54 -12.33 24.74 2.33
CA LYS A 54 -13.56 24.21 1.72
C LYS A 54 -13.18 23.25 0.59
N GLY A 55 -13.86 22.12 0.54
CA GLY A 55 -13.65 21.13 -0.49
C GLY A 55 -12.86 19.91 -0.02
N PRO A 56 -12.47 19.01 -0.93
CA PRO A 56 -11.78 17.77 -0.56
C PRO A 56 -10.43 18.02 0.10
N HIS A 57 -10.18 17.32 1.19
CA HIS A 57 -8.91 17.40 1.91
C HIS A 57 -7.93 16.33 1.42
N MET A 58 -6.63 16.64 1.50
CA MET A 58 -5.57 15.70 1.11
C MET A 58 -5.68 14.40 1.91
N ARG A 59 -5.89 14.48 3.23
CA ARG A 59 -6.03 13.30 4.10
C ARG A 59 -7.10 12.35 3.60
N ASP A 60 -8.25 12.87 3.18
CA ASP A 60 -9.38 12.07 2.74
C ASP A 60 -9.17 11.46 1.34
N SER A 61 -8.17 11.96 0.60
CA SER A 61 -7.82 11.43 -0.72
C SER A 61 -6.83 10.27 -0.65
N ILE A 62 -6.26 10.00 0.52
CA ILE A 62 -5.31 8.89 0.69
C ILE A 62 -6.06 7.57 0.55
N LYS A 63 -5.70 6.81 -0.47
CA LYS A 63 -6.36 5.54 -0.80
C LYS A 63 -5.35 4.53 -1.33
N ILE A 64 -5.71 3.28 -1.23
CA ILE A 64 -4.98 2.18 -1.85
C ILE A 64 -5.53 2.00 -3.26
N ARG A 65 -4.64 2.04 -4.27
CA ARG A 65 -4.99 1.85 -5.67
C ARG A 65 -4.19 0.69 -6.22
N SER A 66 -4.82 -0.11 -7.08
CA SER A 66 -4.16 -1.25 -7.68
C SER A 66 -4.16 -1.16 -9.19
N THR A 67 -3.06 -1.63 -9.78
CA THR A 67 -2.92 -1.79 -11.23
C THR A 67 -2.41 -3.21 -11.48
N THR A 68 -2.98 -3.90 -12.44
CA THR A 68 -2.51 -5.23 -12.84
C THR A 68 -1.88 -5.12 -14.22
N ARG A 69 -0.65 -5.58 -14.35
CA ARG A 69 0.04 -5.67 -15.64
C ARG A 69 -0.05 -7.11 -16.13
N ALA A 70 -0.61 -7.28 -17.33
CA ALA A 70 -0.91 -8.60 -17.88
C ALA A 70 0.00 -8.98 -19.06
N LYS A 71 1.27 -8.59 -19.03
CA LYS A 71 2.24 -9.05 -20.03
C LYS A 71 3.29 -9.94 -19.38
N GLY A 72 3.33 -11.20 -19.76
CA GLY A 72 4.24 -12.17 -19.16
C GLY A 72 3.73 -12.61 -17.79
N ASN A 73 4.56 -12.50 -16.78
CA ASN A 73 4.17 -12.80 -15.40
C ASN A 73 3.22 -11.71 -14.90
N ALA A 74 2.05 -12.10 -14.41
CA ALA A 74 1.10 -11.18 -13.83
C ALA A 74 1.72 -10.49 -12.62
N VAL A 75 1.78 -9.16 -12.65
CA VAL A 75 2.31 -8.36 -11.56
C VAL A 75 1.20 -7.46 -11.04
N VAL A 76 0.94 -7.56 -9.74
CA VAL A 76 0.01 -6.66 -9.05
C VAL A 76 0.82 -5.54 -8.43
N VAL A 77 0.53 -4.30 -8.82
CA VAL A 77 1.15 -3.12 -8.24
C VAL A 77 0.10 -2.43 -7.37
N LEU A 78 0.43 -2.24 -6.10
CA LEU A 78 -0.41 -1.52 -5.16
C LEU A 78 0.27 -0.23 -4.77
N ARG A 79 -0.51 0.85 -4.76
CA ARG A 79 -0.04 2.18 -4.39
C ARG A 79 -0.93 2.72 -3.30
N VAL A 80 -0.32 3.36 -2.32
CA VAL A 80 -1.04 4.06 -1.25
C VAL A 80 -0.53 5.49 -1.17
N GLY A 81 -1.45 6.44 -1.18
CA GLY A 81 -1.09 7.85 -1.14
C GLY A 81 -2.25 8.76 -1.51
N PRO A 82 -2.00 10.08 -1.48
CA PRO A 82 -3.00 11.07 -1.87
C PRO A 82 -3.26 11.07 -3.37
N SER A 83 -4.39 11.65 -3.78
CA SER A 83 -4.74 11.78 -5.19
C SER A 83 -3.94 12.91 -5.87
N LYS A 84 -3.90 12.89 -7.19
CA LYS A 84 -3.13 13.87 -8.00
C LYS A 84 -3.35 15.33 -7.62
N PRO A 85 -4.59 15.83 -7.40
CA PRO A 85 -4.80 17.23 -7.03
C PRO A 85 -4.08 17.64 -5.75
N HIS A 86 -3.69 16.71 -4.91
CA HIS A 86 -3.05 16.98 -3.63
C HIS A 86 -1.55 16.70 -3.61
N TYR A 87 -0.93 16.34 -4.74
CA TYR A 87 0.48 15.96 -4.79
C TYR A 87 1.42 17.08 -4.34
N ILE A 88 1.15 18.33 -4.74
CA ILE A 88 2.00 19.47 -4.36
C ILE A 88 1.97 19.66 -2.85
N LYS A 89 0.81 19.56 -2.23
CA LYS A 89 0.67 19.65 -0.77
C LYS A 89 1.40 18.52 -0.06
N ALA A 90 1.28 17.30 -0.60
CA ALA A 90 1.94 16.13 -0.06
C ALA A 90 3.46 16.26 -0.11
N LEU A 91 4.01 16.69 -1.24
CA LEU A 91 5.44 16.93 -1.39
C LEU A 91 5.95 18.03 -0.46
N ALA A 92 5.17 19.10 -0.29
CA ALA A 92 5.52 20.18 0.63
C ALA A 92 5.59 19.70 2.08
N GLN A 93 4.65 18.87 2.49
CA GLN A 93 4.69 18.29 3.84
C GLN A 93 5.85 17.32 4.00
N GLU A 94 6.07 16.44 3.02
CA GLU A 94 7.09 15.39 3.08
C GLU A 94 8.51 15.95 3.12
N PHE A 95 8.81 16.91 2.23
CA PHE A 95 10.16 17.42 2.02
C PHE A 95 10.37 18.85 2.50
N GLY A 96 9.30 19.56 2.84
CA GLY A 96 9.35 20.96 3.23
C GLY A 96 9.49 21.90 2.04
N THR A 97 9.37 23.19 2.32
CA THR A 97 9.56 24.26 1.35
C THR A 97 10.30 25.41 2.03
N VAL A 98 10.57 26.51 1.29
CA VAL A 98 11.16 27.73 1.89
C VAL A 98 10.29 28.30 3.02
N LYS A 99 8.99 28.00 3.01
CA LYS A 99 8.02 28.52 3.99
C LYS A 99 7.50 27.46 4.96
N GLN A 100 7.88 26.21 4.77
CA GLN A 100 7.33 25.10 5.56
C GLN A 100 8.43 24.14 5.99
N ILE A 101 8.45 23.82 7.29
CA ILE A 101 9.36 22.82 7.83
C ILE A 101 8.85 21.42 7.40
N PRO A 102 9.76 20.51 6.99
CA PRO A 102 9.35 19.14 6.66
C PRO A 102 8.66 18.45 7.84
N ASP A 103 7.56 17.77 7.54
CA ASP A 103 6.86 16.90 8.49
C ASP A 103 6.44 15.64 7.75
N PRO A 104 7.39 14.72 7.48
CA PRO A 104 7.14 13.54 6.65
C PRO A 104 6.03 12.65 7.19
N PHE A 105 5.16 12.16 6.31
CA PHE A 105 4.06 11.27 6.66
C PHE A 105 3.94 10.06 5.74
N ILE A 106 4.53 10.11 4.54
CA ILE A 106 4.47 9.03 3.56
C ILE A 106 5.55 7.98 3.86
N ARG A 107 6.82 8.40 3.86
CA ARG A 107 7.94 7.50 4.09
C ARG A 107 7.92 6.87 5.48
N PRO A 108 7.67 7.63 6.57
CA PRO A 108 7.55 7.02 7.89
C PRO A 108 6.44 5.99 7.98
N ALA A 109 5.29 6.23 7.34
CA ALA A 109 4.18 5.26 7.33
C ALA A 109 4.61 3.93 6.70
N LEU A 110 5.38 3.97 5.63
CA LEU A 110 5.92 2.77 5.00
C LEU A 110 6.99 2.11 5.86
N ASP A 111 7.96 2.89 6.34
CA ASP A 111 9.12 2.35 7.06
C ASP A 111 8.74 1.75 8.42
N TYR A 112 7.88 2.41 9.19
CA TYR A 112 7.47 1.92 10.51
C TYR A 112 6.58 0.69 10.43
N ASN A 113 5.78 0.56 9.39
CA ASN A 113 4.81 -0.52 9.26
C ASN A 113 5.29 -1.69 8.39
N LYS A 114 6.50 -1.61 7.88
CA LYS A 114 7.06 -2.54 6.92
C LYS A 114 6.96 -4.01 7.36
N SER A 115 7.47 -4.34 8.55
CA SER A 115 7.44 -5.70 9.08
C SER A 115 6.02 -6.20 9.33
N ARG A 116 5.15 -5.31 9.80
CA ARG A 116 3.75 -5.61 10.06
C ARG A 116 3.00 -5.89 8.76
N VAL A 117 3.22 -5.06 7.73
CA VAL A 117 2.63 -5.25 6.40
C VAL A 117 2.97 -6.63 5.84
N LEU A 118 4.23 -7.02 5.93
CA LEU A 118 4.66 -8.32 5.41
C LEU A 118 4.06 -9.50 6.16
N ARG A 119 3.94 -9.39 7.48
CA ARG A 119 3.30 -10.44 8.27
C ARG A 119 1.82 -10.58 7.92
N ILE A 120 1.12 -9.45 7.81
CA ILE A 120 -0.28 -9.44 7.41
C ILE A 120 -0.43 -10.01 5.99
N LEU A 121 0.43 -9.59 5.07
CA LEU A 121 0.40 -10.07 3.70
C LEU A 121 0.54 -11.61 3.63
N ALA A 122 1.49 -12.17 4.35
CA ALA A 122 1.70 -13.62 4.38
C ALA A 122 0.46 -14.36 4.92
N VAL A 123 -0.11 -13.87 6.02
CA VAL A 123 -1.31 -14.46 6.63
C VAL A 123 -2.51 -14.37 5.67
N GLU A 124 -2.71 -13.20 5.08
CA GLU A 124 -3.84 -12.97 4.16
C GLU A 124 -3.73 -13.82 2.90
N ILE A 125 -2.53 -13.97 2.34
CA ILE A 125 -2.32 -14.83 1.17
C ILE A 125 -2.64 -16.28 1.54
N ARG A 126 -2.13 -16.76 2.66
CA ARG A 126 -2.37 -18.12 3.12
C ARG A 126 -3.85 -18.42 3.32
N ASP A 127 -4.54 -17.52 4.03
CA ASP A 127 -5.96 -17.68 4.32
C ASP A 127 -6.80 -17.71 3.04
N ARG A 128 -6.49 -16.82 2.10
CA ARG A 128 -7.23 -16.74 0.84
C ARG A 128 -6.97 -17.91 -0.09
N ILE A 129 -5.76 -18.46 -0.07
CA ILE A 129 -5.44 -19.68 -0.81
C ILE A 129 -6.25 -20.86 -0.25
N GLN A 130 -6.31 -21.00 1.07
CA GLN A 130 -7.07 -22.07 1.72
C GLN A 130 -8.56 -21.99 1.42
N ASN A 131 -9.10 -20.78 1.37
CA ASN A 131 -10.52 -20.56 1.09
C ASN A 131 -10.89 -20.77 -0.38
N ASN A 132 -9.93 -20.67 -1.29
CA ASN A 132 -10.11 -20.86 -2.73
C ASN A 132 -9.72 -22.26 -3.23
N GLY A 133 -9.16 -23.06 -2.31
CA GLY A 133 -8.67 -24.41 -2.63
C GLY A 133 -9.72 -25.50 -2.55
#